data_4188ac900e22c86eb8d0745f1b534aa5
#
_entry.id   4188ac900e22c86eb8d0745f1b534aa5
#
_cell.length_a   1.000
_cell.length_b   1.000
_cell.length_c   1.000
_cell.angle_alpha   90.00
_cell.angle_beta   90.00
_cell.angle_gamma   90.00
#
_symmetry.space_group_name_H-M   'P 1'
#
loop_
_entity.id
_entity.type
_entity.pdbx_description
1 polymer ?
#
loop_
_entity_poly.entity_id
_entity_poly.type
_entity_poly.pdbx_seq_one_letter_code
_entity_poly.pdbx_strand_id
1 'polypeptide(L)'
;DWGMQILMGTVTSGSCTAVASETDSDHMFQITPSGTAVESVQDHDNVFRLCFSDPEQGTKSAEYIAKNKLATKIAVIYNSSDVYSNGIYTNFAAEAKKEGLDVVAAEAFTADNKTDFSVQLKKAQSSGADLVFLPIYYQEASAILQQAAKLDYHPTFFGCDGLDGILGVEGFDKSLAEGTMLLTPYASDAQDEKTQAFVSE
;
A
#
# COMPACT_ATOMS: atom_id res chain seq x y z
N ASP A 1 -18.88 22.87 14.11
CA ASP A 1 -20.34 23.06 14.23
C ASP A 1 -20.98 23.51 12.92
N TRP A 2 -20.70 22.79 11.84
CA TRP A 2 -21.23 23.11 10.51
C TRP A 2 -22.54 22.39 10.21
N GLY A 3 -23.03 21.57 11.15
CA GLY A 3 -24.22 20.75 10.95
C GLY A 3 -23.99 19.61 9.95
N MET A 4 -22.76 19.17 9.79
CA MET A 4 -22.43 18.03 8.93
C MET A 4 -23.08 16.77 9.52
N GLN A 5 -23.75 15.99 8.68
CA GLN A 5 -24.45 14.76 9.07
C GLN A 5 -23.85 13.52 8.44
N ILE A 6 -23.09 13.68 7.38
CA ILE A 6 -22.43 12.59 6.64
C ILE A 6 -21.00 13.00 6.35
N LEU A 7 -20.05 12.11 6.61
CA LEU A 7 -18.66 12.28 6.24
C LEU A 7 -18.30 11.27 5.13
N MET A 8 -17.99 11.78 3.94
CA MET A 8 -17.30 11.00 2.90
C MET A 8 -15.80 11.24 3.06
N GLY A 9 -15.12 10.28 3.65
CA GLY A 9 -13.70 10.38 3.98
C GLY A 9 -13.35 9.53 5.22
N THR A 10 -12.11 9.56 5.63
CA THR A 10 -10.99 10.18 4.98
C THR A 10 -10.31 9.25 3.97
N VAL A 11 -9.22 9.68 3.33
CA VAL A 11 -8.57 8.90 2.25
C VAL A 11 -7.61 7.87 2.80
N THR A 12 -6.72 8.26 3.72
CA THR A 12 -5.69 7.36 4.26
C THR A 12 -6.15 6.67 5.54
N SER A 13 -5.68 5.46 5.77
CA SER A 13 -6.07 4.62 6.91
C SER A 13 -5.83 5.29 8.26
N GLY A 14 -4.67 5.89 8.49
CA GLY A 14 -4.37 6.57 9.76
C GLY A 14 -5.33 7.71 10.07
N SER A 15 -5.66 8.55 9.11
CA SER A 15 -6.65 9.63 9.31
C SER A 15 -8.09 9.10 9.42
N CYS A 16 -8.40 8.00 8.72
CA CYS A 16 -9.73 7.37 8.82
C CYS A 16 -9.95 6.80 10.23
N THR A 17 -8.99 6.08 10.76
CA THR A 17 -9.03 5.53 12.11
C THR A 17 -9.14 6.64 13.17
N ALA A 18 -8.39 7.74 13.01
CA ALA A 18 -8.45 8.85 13.95
C ALA A 18 -9.83 9.55 13.97
N VAL A 19 -10.47 9.68 12.81
CA VAL A 19 -11.79 10.33 12.71
C VAL A 19 -12.94 9.40 13.06
N ALA A 20 -12.77 8.08 12.87
CA ALA A 20 -13.82 7.09 13.15
C ALA A 20 -14.34 7.17 14.59
N SER A 21 -13.45 7.34 15.57
CA SER A 21 -13.83 7.49 16.97
C SER A 21 -14.70 8.73 17.25
N GLU A 22 -14.44 9.82 16.55
CA GLU A 22 -15.21 11.07 16.67
C GLU A 22 -16.58 10.94 16.03
N THR A 23 -16.65 10.39 14.81
CA THR A 23 -17.92 10.16 14.11
C THR A 23 -18.81 9.15 14.82
N ASP A 24 -18.21 8.14 15.47
CA ASP A 24 -18.90 7.17 16.30
C ASP A 24 -19.54 7.87 17.53
N SER A 25 -18.76 8.68 18.24
CA SER A 25 -19.24 9.47 19.38
C SER A 25 -20.39 10.41 19.01
N ASP A 26 -20.35 10.99 17.82
CA ASP A 26 -21.37 11.90 17.30
C ASP A 26 -22.54 11.18 16.60
N HIS A 27 -22.52 9.85 16.52
CA HIS A 27 -23.46 9.03 15.74
C HIS A 27 -23.60 9.49 14.28
N MET A 28 -22.48 9.92 13.69
CA MET A 28 -22.43 10.47 12.34
C MET A 28 -22.09 9.35 11.35
N PHE A 29 -22.85 9.23 10.26
CA PHE A 29 -22.54 8.32 9.18
C PHE A 29 -21.20 8.71 8.51
N GLN A 30 -20.27 7.73 8.45
CA GLN A 30 -18.99 7.89 7.76
C GLN A 30 -18.83 6.80 6.70
N ILE A 31 -18.34 7.17 5.52
CA ILE A 31 -17.95 6.24 4.47
C ILE A 31 -16.61 6.63 3.90
N THR A 32 -15.64 5.71 3.94
CA THR A 32 -14.33 5.94 3.33
C THR A 32 -14.24 5.24 1.96
N PRO A 33 -13.73 5.94 0.92
CA PRO A 33 -13.49 5.29 -0.38
C PRO A 33 -12.23 4.41 -0.37
N SER A 34 -11.25 4.68 0.48
CA SER A 34 -9.90 4.12 0.37
C SER A 34 -9.18 3.87 1.71
N GLY A 35 -9.82 4.08 2.85
CA GLY A 35 -9.25 3.72 4.15
C GLY A 35 -9.30 2.21 4.37
N THR A 36 -8.20 1.52 4.09
CA THR A 36 -8.13 0.05 3.99
C THR A 36 -7.84 -0.66 5.31
N ALA A 37 -7.31 0.05 6.32
CA ALA A 37 -7.05 -0.54 7.63
C ALA A 37 -8.31 -1.12 8.28
N VAL A 38 -8.17 -2.26 8.93
CA VAL A 38 -9.29 -2.92 9.64
C VAL A 38 -9.83 -2.01 10.73
N GLU A 39 -8.96 -1.33 11.44
CA GLU A 39 -9.25 -0.41 12.53
C GLU A 39 -10.11 0.78 12.11
N SER A 40 -10.14 1.10 10.80
CA SER A 40 -10.97 2.20 10.27
C SER A 40 -12.48 1.94 10.39
N VAL A 41 -12.89 0.67 10.44
CA VAL A 41 -14.30 0.25 10.47
C VAL A 41 -14.62 -0.74 11.59
N GLN A 42 -13.59 -1.35 12.17
CA GLN A 42 -13.78 -2.32 13.24
C GLN A 42 -14.37 -1.61 14.47
N ASP A 43 -15.35 -2.25 15.11
CA ASP A 43 -16.01 -1.78 16.32
C ASP A 43 -16.77 -0.42 16.18
N HIS A 44 -17.02 0.03 14.92
CA HIS A 44 -17.80 1.22 14.59
C HIS A 44 -18.98 0.82 13.69
N ASP A 45 -20.21 0.96 14.18
CA ASP A 45 -21.41 0.59 13.44
C ASP A 45 -21.90 1.67 12.44
N ASN A 46 -21.31 2.86 12.52
CA ASN A 46 -21.57 4.04 11.69
C ASN A 46 -20.53 4.26 10.58
N VAL A 47 -19.43 3.49 10.55
CA VAL A 47 -18.32 3.65 9.61
C VAL A 47 -18.29 2.53 8.58
N PHE A 48 -18.32 2.90 7.31
CA PHE A 48 -18.34 1.99 6.18
C PHE A 48 -17.15 2.22 5.25
N ARG A 49 -16.75 1.17 4.52
CA ARG A 49 -15.64 1.20 3.56
C ARG A 49 -16.07 0.63 2.22
N LEU A 50 -15.62 1.23 1.10
CA LEU A 50 -15.86 0.76 -0.25
C LEU A 50 -14.74 -0.11 -0.81
N CYS A 51 -13.50 0.12 -0.36
CA CYS A 51 -12.32 -0.60 -0.83
C CYS A 51 -12.11 -1.94 -0.10
N PHE A 52 -11.14 -2.71 -0.58
CA PHE A 52 -10.65 -3.91 0.11
C PHE A 52 -9.94 -3.56 1.43
N SER A 53 -9.58 -4.57 2.21
CA SER A 53 -8.87 -4.40 3.49
C SER A 53 -7.36 -4.61 3.36
N ASP A 54 -6.57 -4.12 4.34
CA ASP A 54 -5.14 -4.39 4.43
C ASP A 54 -4.81 -5.89 4.49
N PRO A 55 -5.54 -6.73 5.26
CA PRO A 55 -5.38 -8.18 5.21
C PRO A 55 -5.54 -8.77 3.80
N GLU A 56 -6.52 -8.28 3.04
CA GLU A 56 -6.73 -8.72 1.66
C GLU A 56 -5.60 -8.27 0.74
N GLN A 57 -5.12 -7.03 0.87
CA GLN A 57 -3.99 -6.54 0.10
C GLN A 57 -2.73 -7.37 0.34
N GLY A 58 -2.38 -7.62 1.60
CA GLY A 58 -1.22 -8.43 1.96
C GLY A 58 -1.32 -9.85 1.43
N THR A 59 -2.44 -10.52 1.70
CA THR A 59 -2.70 -11.89 1.25
C THR A 59 -2.67 -12.01 -0.27
N LYS A 60 -3.42 -11.16 -0.97
CA LYS A 60 -3.51 -11.22 -2.44
C LYS A 60 -2.20 -10.88 -3.13
N SER A 61 -1.40 -9.98 -2.57
CA SER A 61 -0.07 -9.69 -3.09
C SER A 61 0.84 -10.91 -3.02
N ALA A 62 0.88 -11.62 -1.89
CA ALA A 62 1.68 -12.84 -1.73
C ALA A 62 1.20 -13.96 -2.67
N GLU A 63 -0.11 -14.22 -2.72
CA GLU A 63 -0.72 -15.20 -3.63
C GLU A 63 -0.36 -14.89 -5.10
N TYR A 64 -0.46 -13.61 -5.50
CA TYR A 64 -0.17 -13.20 -6.88
C TYR A 64 1.31 -13.39 -7.25
N ILE A 65 2.22 -12.98 -6.36
CA ILE A 65 3.67 -13.16 -6.54
C ILE A 65 4.00 -14.66 -6.67
N ALA A 66 3.46 -15.51 -5.80
CA ALA A 66 3.67 -16.95 -5.83
C ALA A 66 3.12 -17.58 -7.11
N LYS A 67 1.86 -17.31 -7.42
CA LYS A 67 1.17 -17.89 -8.59
C LYS A 67 1.86 -17.56 -9.91
N ASN A 68 2.33 -16.33 -10.04
CA ASN A 68 2.96 -15.85 -11.27
C ASN A 68 4.50 -16.02 -11.27
N LYS A 69 5.07 -16.52 -10.17
CA LYS A 69 6.52 -16.72 -10.01
C LYS A 69 7.32 -15.45 -10.31
N LEU A 70 6.86 -14.34 -9.75
CA LEU A 70 7.43 -13.01 -10.05
C LEU A 70 8.81 -12.79 -9.43
N ALA A 71 9.17 -13.57 -8.42
CA ALA A 71 10.43 -13.43 -7.70
C ALA A 71 10.96 -14.77 -7.22
N THR A 72 12.29 -14.81 -7.01
CA THR A 72 12.96 -15.88 -6.28
C THR A 72 13.29 -15.49 -4.86
N LYS A 73 13.59 -14.20 -4.62
CA LYS A 73 13.90 -13.64 -3.31
C LYS A 73 13.23 -12.29 -3.14
N ILE A 74 12.50 -12.13 -2.07
CA ILE A 74 11.70 -10.93 -1.80
C ILE A 74 12.30 -10.17 -0.64
N ALA A 75 12.46 -8.84 -0.80
CA ALA A 75 12.62 -7.92 0.32
C ALA A 75 11.33 -7.15 0.53
N VAL A 76 11.07 -6.76 1.76
CA VAL A 76 9.96 -5.87 2.11
C VAL A 76 10.52 -4.62 2.75
N ILE A 77 10.04 -3.45 2.33
CA ILE A 77 10.33 -2.17 3.00
C ILE A 77 8.99 -1.55 3.40
N TYR A 78 8.77 -1.36 4.70
CA TYR A 78 7.49 -0.96 5.24
C TYR A 78 7.60 0.07 6.36
N ASN A 79 6.54 0.84 6.58
CA ASN A 79 6.44 1.79 7.69
C ASN A 79 5.81 1.10 8.92
N SER A 80 6.63 0.80 9.92
CA SER A 80 6.16 0.12 11.15
C SER A 80 5.31 1.01 12.07
N SER A 81 5.32 2.31 11.86
CA SER A 81 4.51 3.27 12.64
C SER A 81 3.18 3.65 11.97
N ASP A 82 2.90 3.11 10.79
CA ASP A 82 1.66 3.37 10.06
C ASP A 82 0.76 2.14 10.05
N VAL A 83 -0.49 2.31 10.44
CA VAL A 83 -1.47 1.22 10.54
C VAL A 83 -1.70 0.52 9.21
N TYR A 84 -1.79 1.26 8.10
CA TYR A 84 -1.91 0.76 6.75
C TYR A 84 -0.73 -0.15 6.37
N SER A 85 0.47 0.41 6.42
CA SER A 85 1.68 -0.26 5.99
C SER A 85 1.98 -1.51 6.82
N ASN A 86 1.84 -1.40 8.14
CA ASN A 86 2.09 -2.50 9.06
C ASN A 86 1.01 -3.60 8.94
N GLY A 87 -0.25 -3.22 8.73
CA GLY A 87 -1.36 -4.14 8.52
C GLY A 87 -1.16 -5.01 7.27
N ILE A 88 -0.81 -4.40 6.14
CA ILE A 88 -0.50 -5.11 4.90
C ILE A 88 0.72 -6.02 5.07
N TYR A 89 1.83 -5.49 5.62
CA TYR A 89 3.04 -6.27 5.83
C TYR A 89 2.80 -7.52 6.67
N THR A 90 2.07 -7.40 7.76
CA THR A 90 1.79 -8.52 8.67
C THR A 90 1.07 -9.66 7.95
N ASN A 91 0.07 -9.34 7.14
CA ASN A 91 -0.70 -10.32 6.39
C ASN A 91 0.07 -10.87 5.19
N PHE A 92 0.85 -10.01 4.51
CA PHE A 92 1.77 -10.46 3.46
C PHE A 92 2.79 -11.48 3.99
N ALA A 93 3.45 -11.19 5.10
CA ALA A 93 4.45 -12.08 5.68
C ALA A 93 3.88 -13.44 6.10
N ALA A 94 2.66 -13.44 6.65
CA ALA A 94 1.95 -14.65 7.02
C ALA A 94 1.61 -15.51 5.79
N GLU A 95 1.10 -14.89 4.73
CA GLU A 95 0.72 -15.59 3.50
C GLU A 95 1.95 -16.03 2.70
N ALA A 96 2.96 -15.17 2.57
CA ALA A 96 4.22 -15.50 1.91
C ALA A 96 4.84 -16.79 2.47
N LYS A 97 4.77 -16.98 3.79
CA LYS A 97 5.21 -18.20 4.45
C LYS A 97 4.39 -19.43 4.04
N LYS A 98 3.07 -19.30 3.88
CA LYS A 98 2.19 -20.40 3.44
C LYS A 98 2.46 -20.77 1.98
N GLU A 99 2.66 -19.74 1.14
CA GLU A 99 2.96 -19.92 -0.28
C GLU A 99 4.41 -20.36 -0.55
N GLY A 100 5.25 -20.42 0.48
CA GLY A 100 6.66 -20.84 0.35
C GLY A 100 7.54 -19.79 -0.34
N LEU A 101 7.17 -18.52 -0.29
CA LEU A 101 7.98 -17.42 -0.83
C LEU A 101 9.22 -17.17 0.06
N ASP A 102 10.37 -16.93 -0.56
CA ASP A 102 11.62 -16.64 0.13
C ASP A 102 11.73 -15.13 0.44
N VAL A 103 11.22 -14.73 1.62
CA VAL A 103 11.34 -13.35 2.12
C VAL A 103 12.69 -13.21 2.84
N VAL A 104 13.70 -12.74 2.12
CA VAL A 104 15.09 -12.66 2.59
C VAL A 104 15.42 -11.44 3.43
N ALA A 105 14.60 -10.38 3.38
CA ALA A 105 14.74 -9.17 4.19
C ALA A 105 13.38 -8.54 4.45
N ALA A 106 13.20 -8.01 5.67
CA ALA A 106 12.03 -7.19 6.02
C ALA A 106 12.54 -5.97 6.82
N GLU A 107 12.54 -4.83 6.16
CA GLU A 107 13.19 -3.63 6.66
C GLU A 107 12.16 -2.55 6.98
N ALA A 108 12.11 -2.19 8.25
CA ALA A 108 11.21 -1.15 8.73
C ALA A 108 11.82 0.25 8.61
N PHE A 109 10.93 1.22 8.44
CA PHE A 109 11.19 2.63 8.74
C PHE A 109 10.03 3.20 9.57
N THR A 110 10.14 4.44 10.03
CA THR A 110 9.10 5.12 10.80
C THR A 110 8.80 6.49 10.19
N ALA A 111 7.71 7.12 10.64
CA ALA A 111 7.32 8.46 10.19
C ALA A 111 8.43 9.52 10.39
N ASP A 112 9.29 9.34 11.40
CA ASP A 112 10.39 10.27 11.69
C ASP A 112 11.60 10.12 10.75
N ASN A 113 11.69 8.98 10.03
CA ASN A 113 12.80 8.69 9.11
C ASN A 113 12.28 8.10 7.80
N LYS A 114 11.62 8.93 7.00
CA LYS A 114 10.97 8.57 5.74
C LYS A 114 11.53 9.27 4.50
N THR A 115 12.79 9.70 4.57
CA THR A 115 13.44 10.40 3.46
C THR A 115 14.72 9.75 2.97
N ASP A 116 15.37 8.95 3.82
CA ASP A 116 16.58 8.19 3.48
C ASP A 116 16.35 6.70 3.72
N PHE A 117 16.32 5.94 2.64
CA PHE A 117 16.11 4.50 2.61
C PHE A 117 17.37 3.72 2.22
N SER A 118 18.54 4.37 2.24
CA SER A 118 19.79 3.78 1.79
C SER A 118 20.20 2.53 2.58
N VAL A 119 19.87 2.48 3.87
CA VAL A 119 20.14 1.32 4.73
C VAL A 119 19.25 0.14 4.33
N GLN A 120 17.95 0.37 4.21
CA GLN A 120 16.97 -0.65 3.83
C GLN A 120 17.28 -1.21 2.44
N LEU A 121 17.56 -0.34 1.46
CA LEU A 121 17.90 -0.73 0.10
C LEU A 121 19.21 -1.52 0.01
N LYS A 122 20.26 -1.13 0.74
CA LYS A 122 21.52 -1.88 0.80
C LYS A 122 21.33 -3.28 1.39
N LYS A 123 20.47 -3.43 2.40
CA LYS A 123 20.14 -4.74 2.96
C LYS A 123 19.35 -5.59 1.97
N ALA A 124 18.34 -5.02 1.31
CA ALA A 124 17.60 -5.70 0.25
C ALA A 124 18.53 -6.17 -0.88
N GLN A 125 19.41 -5.28 -1.38
CA GLN A 125 20.38 -5.59 -2.41
C GLN A 125 21.37 -6.69 -1.97
N SER A 126 21.93 -6.58 -0.77
CA SER A 126 22.92 -7.54 -0.26
C SER A 126 22.32 -8.91 0.05
N SER A 127 21.03 -8.98 0.34
CA SER A 127 20.30 -10.25 0.50
C SER A 127 20.00 -10.96 -0.84
N GLY A 128 20.24 -10.27 -1.96
CA GLY A 128 19.98 -10.75 -3.30
C GLY A 128 18.50 -10.75 -3.68
N ALA A 129 17.71 -9.87 -3.08
CA ALA A 129 16.30 -9.72 -3.44
C ALA A 129 16.14 -9.24 -4.88
N ASP A 130 15.34 -9.95 -5.66
CA ASP A 130 14.98 -9.63 -7.04
C ASP A 130 13.60 -8.95 -7.16
N LEU A 131 12.83 -8.94 -6.04
CA LEU A 131 11.61 -8.15 -5.88
C LEU A 131 11.63 -7.42 -4.55
N VAL A 132 11.19 -6.16 -4.55
CA VAL A 132 10.97 -5.36 -3.34
C VAL A 132 9.48 -5.06 -3.23
N PHE A 133 8.85 -5.61 -2.19
CA PHE A 133 7.46 -5.34 -1.84
C PHE A 133 7.37 -4.06 -1.01
N LEU A 134 6.52 -3.13 -1.44
CA LEU A 134 6.37 -1.78 -0.89
C LEU A 134 4.92 -1.52 -0.44
N PRO A 135 4.48 -2.03 0.72
CA PRO A 135 3.17 -1.70 1.28
C PRO A 135 3.21 -0.32 1.94
N ILE A 136 3.41 0.73 1.15
CA ILE A 136 3.64 2.11 1.59
C ILE A 136 2.96 3.09 0.64
N TYR A 137 2.99 4.39 0.95
CA TYR A 137 2.44 5.41 0.07
C TYR A 137 3.43 5.86 -1.01
N TYR A 138 2.90 6.45 -2.06
CA TYR A 138 3.62 6.83 -3.29
C TYR A 138 4.78 7.82 -3.06
N GLN A 139 4.71 8.66 -2.03
CA GLN A 139 5.78 9.62 -1.74
C GLN A 139 7.05 8.92 -1.29
N GLU A 140 6.95 8.03 -0.30
CA GLU A 140 8.07 7.22 0.17
C GLU A 140 8.54 6.24 -0.92
N ALA A 141 7.61 5.65 -1.66
CA ALA A 141 7.95 4.76 -2.77
C ALA A 141 8.76 5.48 -3.85
N SER A 142 8.38 6.70 -4.24
CA SER A 142 9.14 7.49 -5.23
C SER A 142 10.59 7.76 -4.78
N ALA A 143 10.78 8.05 -3.50
CA ALA A 143 12.11 8.24 -2.92
C ALA A 143 12.92 6.94 -2.90
N ILE A 144 12.28 5.80 -2.60
CA ILE A 144 12.90 4.47 -2.65
C ILE A 144 13.36 4.13 -4.06
N LEU A 145 12.51 4.30 -5.08
CA LEU A 145 12.87 4.02 -6.47
C LEU A 145 14.05 4.89 -6.94
N GLN A 146 14.04 6.19 -6.61
CA GLN A 146 15.15 7.09 -6.94
C GLN A 146 16.45 6.70 -6.24
N GLN A 147 16.39 6.27 -4.99
CA GLN A 147 17.57 5.85 -4.23
C GLN A 147 18.08 4.49 -4.67
N ALA A 148 17.20 3.56 -5.05
CA ALA A 148 17.59 2.28 -5.63
C ALA A 148 18.36 2.48 -6.93
N ALA A 149 17.89 3.36 -7.82
CA ALA A 149 18.60 3.70 -9.05
C ALA A 149 20.00 4.28 -8.79
N LYS A 150 20.16 5.13 -7.76
CA LYS A 150 21.48 5.66 -7.37
C LYS A 150 22.43 4.59 -6.82
N LEU A 151 21.89 3.49 -6.32
CA LEU A 151 22.67 2.33 -5.83
C LEU A 151 22.92 1.29 -6.92
N ASP A 152 22.53 1.56 -8.16
CA ASP A 152 22.53 0.58 -9.27
C ASP A 152 21.82 -0.74 -8.87
N TYR A 153 20.66 -0.60 -8.19
CA TYR A 153 19.83 -1.70 -7.75
C TYR A 153 18.48 -1.63 -8.46
N HIS A 154 18.21 -2.62 -9.30
CA HIS A 154 17.05 -2.66 -10.20
C HIS A 154 16.18 -3.90 -9.98
N PRO A 155 15.59 -4.08 -8.79
CA PRO A 155 14.63 -5.15 -8.54
C PRO A 155 13.30 -4.84 -9.21
N THR A 156 12.44 -5.84 -9.31
CA THR A 156 11.02 -5.59 -9.55
C THR A 156 10.41 -4.93 -8.32
N PHE A 157 9.73 -3.79 -8.49
CA PHE A 157 8.95 -3.18 -7.40
C PHE A 157 7.50 -3.63 -7.48
N PHE A 158 6.94 -4.01 -6.34
CA PHE A 158 5.55 -4.39 -6.21
C PHE A 158 4.94 -3.71 -5.00
N GLY A 159 3.80 -3.04 -5.18
CA GLY A 159 3.13 -2.33 -4.08
C GLY A 159 1.64 -2.58 -4.01
N CYS A 160 0.98 -1.78 -3.22
CA CYS A 160 -0.45 -1.79 -2.96
C CYS A 160 -1.08 -0.49 -3.45
N ASP A 161 -2.36 -0.27 -3.15
CA ASP A 161 -3.11 0.91 -3.60
C ASP A 161 -2.45 2.25 -3.22
N GLY A 162 -1.71 2.28 -2.11
CA GLY A 162 -0.96 3.47 -1.68
C GLY A 162 0.12 3.95 -2.67
N LEU A 163 0.51 3.11 -3.66
CA LEU A 163 1.43 3.52 -4.74
C LEU A 163 0.73 4.28 -5.86
N ASP A 164 -0.59 4.24 -5.93
CA ASP A 164 -1.32 4.99 -6.93
C ASP A 164 -1.04 6.50 -6.77
N GLY A 165 -0.77 7.16 -7.88
CA GLY A 165 -0.34 8.56 -7.89
C GLY A 165 1.17 8.78 -7.95
N ILE A 166 2.02 7.73 -7.88
CA ILE A 166 3.49 7.87 -7.93
C ILE A 166 3.97 8.66 -9.15
N LEU A 167 3.31 8.52 -10.29
CA LEU A 167 3.62 9.25 -11.51
C LEU A 167 3.29 10.74 -11.44
N GLY A 168 2.55 11.19 -10.42
CA GLY A 168 2.21 12.58 -10.16
C GLY A 168 3.16 13.30 -9.21
N VAL A 169 4.14 12.59 -8.63
CA VAL A 169 5.10 13.19 -7.67
C VAL A 169 5.99 14.20 -8.39
N GLU A 170 6.02 15.42 -7.85
CA GLU A 170 6.84 16.50 -8.42
C GLU A 170 8.34 16.13 -8.36
N GLY A 171 9.03 16.31 -9.49
CA GLY A 171 10.47 15.99 -9.60
C GLY A 171 10.81 14.51 -9.66
N PHE A 172 9.82 13.62 -9.67
CA PHE A 172 10.05 12.19 -9.83
C PHE A 172 10.33 11.83 -11.31
N ASP A 173 11.41 11.10 -11.55
CA ASP A 173 11.69 10.52 -12.86
C ASP A 173 10.77 9.32 -13.11
N LYS A 174 9.73 9.52 -13.92
CA LYS A 174 8.69 8.50 -14.20
C LYS A 174 9.25 7.23 -14.83
N SER A 175 10.40 7.30 -15.51
CA SER A 175 11.05 6.13 -16.10
C SER A 175 11.49 5.11 -15.05
N LEU A 176 11.72 5.55 -13.80
CA LEU A 176 12.07 4.67 -12.69
C LEU A 176 10.89 3.80 -12.22
N ALA A 177 9.66 4.18 -12.55
CA ALA A 177 8.47 3.40 -12.25
C ALA A 177 8.14 2.35 -13.32
N GLU A 178 8.90 2.30 -14.42
CA GLU A 178 8.67 1.31 -15.48
C GLU A 178 8.79 -0.11 -14.93
N GLY A 179 7.80 -0.96 -15.22
CA GLY A 179 7.74 -2.32 -14.68
C GLY A 179 7.31 -2.45 -13.21
N THR A 180 7.05 -1.35 -12.52
CA THR A 180 6.45 -1.40 -11.17
C THR A 180 5.02 -1.89 -11.27
N MET A 181 4.66 -2.82 -10.39
CA MET A 181 3.30 -3.35 -10.27
C MET A 181 2.65 -2.88 -8.97
N LEU A 182 1.36 -2.72 -8.99
CA LEU A 182 0.59 -2.42 -7.78
C LEU A 182 -0.77 -3.12 -7.77
N LEU A 183 -1.25 -3.43 -6.59
CA LEU A 183 -2.63 -3.88 -6.37
C LEU A 183 -3.51 -2.63 -6.23
N THR A 184 -4.60 -2.56 -6.97
CA THR A 184 -5.55 -1.45 -6.90
C THR A 184 -6.99 -1.96 -6.90
N PRO A 185 -7.93 -1.32 -6.17
CA PRO A 185 -9.34 -1.69 -6.21
C PRO A 185 -10.02 -1.25 -7.51
N TYR A 186 -9.43 -0.31 -8.25
CA TYR A 186 -10.01 0.27 -9.46
C TYR A 186 -8.92 0.68 -10.45
N ALA A 187 -9.13 0.31 -11.70
CA ALA A 187 -8.32 0.76 -12.83
C ALA A 187 -9.24 1.19 -13.95
N SER A 188 -9.16 2.46 -14.38
CA SER A 188 -10.06 3.05 -15.38
C SER A 188 -9.94 2.40 -16.78
N ASP A 189 -8.83 1.74 -17.03
CA ASP A 189 -8.55 1.02 -18.28
C ASP A 189 -8.88 -0.49 -18.21
N ALA A 190 -9.41 -0.97 -17.07
CA ALA A 190 -9.86 -2.36 -16.95
C ALA A 190 -10.98 -2.67 -17.96
N GLN A 191 -10.94 -3.87 -18.55
CA GLN A 191 -11.80 -4.26 -19.67
C GLN A 191 -13.10 -4.94 -19.25
N ASP A 192 -13.41 -5.00 -17.95
CA ASP A 192 -14.67 -5.53 -17.48
C ASP A 192 -15.83 -4.57 -17.75
N GLU A 193 -17.02 -5.15 -17.98
CA GLU A 193 -18.21 -4.39 -18.40
C GLU A 193 -18.62 -3.30 -17.40
N LYS A 194 -18.46 -3.54 -16.10
CA LYS A 194 -18.85 -2.56 -15.07
C LYS A 194 -17.94 -1.34 -15.07
N THR A 195 -16.63 -1.57 -15.17
CA THR A 195 -15.66 -0.49 -15.25
C THR A 195 -15.85 0.32 -16.52
N GLN A 196 -16.02 -0.34 -17.66
CA GLN A 196 -16.24 0.34 -18.93
C GLN A 196 -17.57 1.14 -18.96
N ALA A 197 -18.64 0.62 -18.39
CA ALA A 197 -19.90 1.34 -18.24
C ALA A 197 -19.72 2.60 -17.38
N PHE A 198 -19.06 2.46 -16.22
CA PHE A 198 -18.81 3.59 -15.31
C PHE A 198 -17.93 4.70 -15.94
N VAL A 199 -16.89 4.31 -16.68
CA VAL A 199 -15.99 5.28 -17.34
C VAL A 199 -16.67 6.01 -18.51
N SER A 200 -17.68 5.39 -19.14
CA SER A 200 -18.39 5.98 -20.28
C SER A 200 -19.50 6.97 -19.89
N GLU A 201 -19.94 7.01 -18.61
CA GLU A 201 -20.89 7.97 -18.07
C GLU A 201 -20.25 9.32 -17.70
#